data_8a05953a3b5c81256400f2100f46d0af
#
_entry.id   8a05953a3b5c81256400f2100f46d0af
#
_cell.length_a   1.000
_cell.length_b   1.000
_cell.length_c   1.000
_cell.angle_alpha   90.00
_cell.angle_beta   90.00
_cell.angle_gamma   90.00
#
_symmetry.space_group_name_H-M   'P 1'
#
loop_
_entity.id
_entity.type
_entity.pdbx_description
1 polymer ?
#
loop_
_entity_poly.entity_id
_entity_poly.type
_entity_poly.pdbx_seq_one_letter_code
_entity_poly.pdbx_strand_id
1 'polypeptide(L)'
;MSNFHASYLKEMGITEWVSRDPDTSVSPALAINSPGQDVALRVSDSSARAHWWFFGVKPQGEAQLLFQNLIRVLGLSSQEWSWKLPGDDLSKLGLPDDGAPVVALAFGGPAVQKVTGERDPLPQLRETILALNTGNDDEIPVVASQDLAQVVGKPKEKALLWQDLLLAKSVLQNT
;
A
#
# COMPACT_ATOMS: atom_id res chain seq x y z
N MET A 1 -39.85 -20.82 2.04
CA MET A 1 -39.28 -21.84 1.14
C MET A 1 -37.82 -21.46 0.87
N SER A 2 -36.82 -21.91 1.57
CA SER A 2 -35.43 -21.74 1.13
C SER A 2 -34.34 -22.23 2.10
N ASN A 3 -34.65 -23.19 2.97
CA ASN A 3 -33.62 -23.66 3.91
C ASN A 3 -32.85 -24.90 3.44
N PHE A 4 -33.11 -25.38 2.22
CA PHE A 4 -32.43 -26.57 1.72
C PHE A 4 -31.04 -26.29 1.20
N HIS A 5 -30.76 -25.09 0.69
CA HIS A 5 -29.44 -24.72 0.18
C HIS A 5 -28.39 -24.53 1.30
N ALA A 6 -28.79 -23.95 2.42
CA ALA A 6 -27.90 -23.73 3.57
C ALA A 6 -27.43 -25.06 4.19
N SER A 7 -28.28 -26.09 4.20
CA SER A 7 -27.93 -27.41 4.72
C SER A 7 -26.88 -28.11 3.87
N TYR A 8 -27.01 -28.02 2.54
CA TYR A 8 -26.06 -28.61 1.61
C TYR A 8 -24.67 -27.97 1.67
N LEU A 9 -24.63 -26.64 1.80
CA LEU A 9 -23.36 -25.90 1.91
C LEU A 9 -22.63 -26.26 3.19
N LYS A 10 -23.37 -26.46 4.28
CA LYS A 10 -22.80 -26.83 5.57
C LYS A 10 -22.20 -28.25 5.55
N GLU A 11 -22.82 -29.19 4.86
CA GLU A 11 -22.27 -30.55 4.69
C GLU A 11 -21.00 -30.58 3.85
N MET A 12 -20.85 -29.63 2.90
CA MET A 12 -19.64 -29.47 2.09
C MET A 12 -18.56 -28.64 2.77
N GLY A 13 -18.74 -28.24 4.03
CA GLY A 13 -17.75 -27.45 4.78
C GLY A 13 -17.63 -26.00 4.30
N ILE A 14 -18.62 -25.51 3.55
CA ILE A 14 -18.65 -24.13 3.07
C ILE A 14 -19.42 -23.28 4.07
N THR A 15 -18.75 -22.30 4.66
CA THR A 15 -19.37 -21.34 5.56
C THR A 15 -20.13 -20.30 4.74
N GLU A 16 -21.44 -20.22 4.93
CA GLU A 16 -22.26 -19.20 4.31
C GLU A 16 -21.94 -17.83 4.96
N TRP A 17 -21.59 -16.86 4.14
CA TRP A 17 -21.38 -15.48 4.58
C TRP A 17 -22.73 -14.79 4.70
N VAL A 18 -23.17 -14.57 5.93
CA VAL A 18 -24.36 -13.76 6.22
C VAL A 18 -23.93 -12.30 6.25
N SER A 19 -24.55 -11.49 5.39
CA SER A 19 -24.40 -10.04 5.44
C SER A 19 -24.91 -9.55 6.80
N ARG A 20 -24.06 -8.91 7.58
CA ARG A 20 -24.46 -8.16 8.77
C ARG A 20 -24.98 -6.80 8.32
N ASP A 21 -26.17 -6.77 7.78
CA ASP A 21 -26.91 -5.53 7.74
C ASP A 21 -27.42 -5.27 9.18
N PRO A 22 -27.08 -4.14 9.79
CA PRO A 22 -27.69 -3.75 11.04
C PRO A 22 -29.14 -3.39 10.74
N ASP A 23 -30.06 -4.31 11.02
CA ASP A 23 -31.48 -4.03 11.05
C ASP A 23 -31.72 -2.86 11.99
N THR A 24 -32.05 -1.74 11.40
CA THR A 24 -32.60 -0.56 12.07
C THR A 24 -34.03 -0.85 12.44
N SER A 25 -34.26 -1.42 13.59
CA SER A 25 -35.56 -1.36 14.23
C SER A 25 -35.39 -1.11 15.73
N VAL A 26 -35.41 0.16 16.05
CA VAL A 26 -36.42 0.85 16.84
C VAL A 26 -36.50 0.49 18.30
N SER A 27 -36.28 1.39 19.11
CA SER A 27 -37.28 2.19 19.83
C SER A 27 -36.83 2.59 21.20
N PRO A 28 -37.40 3.64 21.70
CA PRO A 28 -36.72 4.42 22.70
C PRO A 28 -37.24 4.05 24.09
N ALA A 29 -36.36 4.05 25.03
CA ALA A 29 -36.74 4.53 26.37
C ALA A 29 -35.58 4.41 27.34
N LEU A 30 -35.35 5.54 27.94
CA LEU A 30 -34.81 5.75 29.26
C LEU A 30 -33.33 5.94 29.41
N ALA A 31 -33.06 7.23 29.42
CA ALA A 31 -31.92 7.84 30.03
C ALA A 31 -31.65 7.30 31.44
N ILE A 32 -30.39 6.88 31.66
CA ILE A 32 -29.75 7.07 32.97
C ILE A 32 -28.35 7.50 32.70
N ASN A 33 -28.07 8.72 33.15
CA ASN A 33 -26.78 9.32 33.23
C ASN A 33 -25.77 8.45 33.99
N SER A 34 -24.63 8.20 33.43
CA SER A 34 -23.41 8.02 34.20
C SER A 34 -22.24 8.65 33.43
N PRO A 35 -21.56 9.58 34.03
CA PRO A 35 -20.39 10.19 33.43
C PRO A 35 -19.19 9.29 33.68
N GLY A 36 -18.52 8.93 32.66
CA GLY A 36 -17.24 8.32 32.89
C GLY A 36 -16.88 7.20 31.94
N GLN A 37 -15.93 7.56 31.13
CA GLN A 37 -15.08 6.73 30.29
C GLN A 37 -15.60 6.57 28.85
N ASP A 38 -15.37 7.63 28.07
CA ASP A 38 -14.97 7.51 26.70
C ASP A 38 -13.68 6.65 26.62
N VAL A 39 -13.87 5.36 26.68
CA VAL A 39 -12.92 4.46 26.09
C VAL A 39 -13.22 4.49 24.60
N ALA A 40 -12.95 5.63 23.98
CA ALA A 40 -12.61 5.61 22.59
C ALA A 40 -11.52 4.55 22.48
N LEU A 41 -11.88 3.40 21.95
CA LEU A 41 -10.95 2.52 21.30
C LEU A 41 -10.29 3.34 20.20
N ARG A 42 -9.40 4.24 20.62
CA ARG A 42 -8.27 4.59 19.81
C ARG A 42 -7.56 3.28 19.62
N VAL A 43 -7.92 2.56 18.58
CA VAL A 43 -6.96 1.79 17.86
C VAL A 43 -5.90 2.83 17.55
N SER A 44 -4.94 2.92 18.45
CA SER A 44 -3.70 3.60 18.19
C SER A 44 -3.07 2.74 17.10
N ASP A 45 -3.47 2.97 15.86
CA ASP A 45 -2.62 2.75 14.74
C ASP A 45 -1.48 3.77 14.89
N SER A 46 -0.64 3.51 15.88
CA SER A 46 0.73 3.95 15.86
C SER A 46 1.48 3.03 14.90
N SER A 47 0.95 2.84 13.71
CA SER A 47 1.80 2.55 12.58
C SER A 47 2.65 3.80 12.46
N ALA A 48 3.90 3.68 12.87
CA ALA A 48 4.90 4.70 12.68
C ALA A 48 4.67 5.28 11.28
N ARG A 49 4.43 6.58 11.20
CA ARG A 49 4.13 7.24 9.94
C ARG A 49 5.26 6.93 8.98
N ALA A 50 5.03 6.00 8.08
CA ALA A 50 6.02 5.59 7.10
C ALA A 50 5.85 6.45 5.86
N HIS A 51 6.94 6.85 5.24
CA HIS A 51 6.91 7.62 4.01
C HIS A 51 7.16 6.71 2.81
N TRP A 52 6.31 6.87 1.79
CA TRP A 52 6.41 6.15 0.53
C TRP A 52 6.88 7.10 -0.57
N TRP A 53 8.00 6.80 -1.19
CA TRP A 53 8.50 7.53 -2.33
C TRP A 53 8.28 6.74 -3.61
N PHE A 54 7.54 7.31 -4.53
CA PHE A 54 7.26 6.69 -5.82
C PHE A 54 8.08 7.35 -6.91
N PHE A 55 8.89 6.56 -7.60
CA PHE A 55 9.73 7.01 -8.70
C PHE A 55 9.23 6.45 -10.03
N GLY A 56 9.15 7.27 -11.04
CA GLY A 56 8.73 6.84 -12.37
C GLY A 56 8.15 7.99 -13.19
N VAL A 57 7.68 7.64 -14.37
CA VAL A 57 6.91 8.57 -15.19
C VAL A 57 5.58 8.85 -14.48
N LYS A 58 5.21 10.11 -14.33
CA LYS A 58 3.95 10.47 -13.68
C LYS A 58 2.78 9.80 -14.38
N PRO A 59 1.98 9.00 -13.67
CA PRO A 59 0.89 8.26 -14.29
C PRO A 59 -0.20 9.21 -14.80
N GLN A 60 -0.80 8.87 -15.92
CA GLN A 60 -1.90 9.61 -16.54
C GLN A 60 -3.03 8.68 -16.96
N GLY A 61 -4.24 9.20 -17.07
CA GLY A 61 -5.40 8.43 -17.48
C GLY A 61 -5.71 7.24 -16.57
N GLU A 62 -5.80 6.05 -17.14
CA GLU A 62 -6.10 4.82 -16.41
C GLU A 62 -5.00 4.42 -15.42
N ALA A 63 -3.74 4.69 -15.75
CA ALA A 63 -2.60 4.46 -14.85
C ALA A 63 -2.70 5.35 -13.60
N GLN A 64 -3.20 6.57 -13.74
CA GLN A 64 -3.45 7.46 -12.60
C GLN A 64 -4.56 6.93 -11.71
N LEU A 65 -5.65 6.42 -12.29
CA LEU A 65 -6.74 5.79 -11.52
C LEU A 65 -6.24 4.55 -10.78
N LEU A 66 -5.42 3.73 -11.44
CA LEU A 66 -4.78 2.58 -10.80
C LEU A 66 -3.95 3.03 -9.60
N PHE A 67 -3.11 4.04 -9.76
CA PHE A 67 -2.28 4.58 -8.69
C PHE A 67 -3.12 5.13 -7.53
N GLN A 68 -4.17 5.88 -7.79
CA GLN A 68 -5.06 6.39 -6.74
C GLN A 68 -5.73 5.26 -5.96
N ASN A 69 -6.12 4.19 -6.64
CA ASN A 69 -6.66 3.00 -5.97
C ASN A 69 -5.62 2.31 -5.10
N LEU A 70 -4.36 2.23 -5.55
CA LEU A 70 -3.26 1.68 -4.75
C LEU A 70 -3.05 2.50 -3.46
N ILE A 71 -2.99 3.81 -3.55
CA ILE A 71 -2.85 4.70 -2.39
C ILE A 71 -3.99 4.50 -1.41
N ARG A 72 -5.23 4.38 -1.91
CA ARG A 72 -6.42 4.12 -1.08
C ARG A 72 -6.35 2.76 -0.38
N VAL A 73 -5.97 1.71 -1.10
CA VAL A 73 -5.86 0.35 -0.54
C VAL A 73 -4.73 0.25 0.49
N LEU A 74 -3.62 0.94 0.27
CA LEU A 74 -2.52 1.05 1.23
C LEU A 74 -2.87 1.91 2.44
N GLY A 75 -3.96 2.68 2.38
CA GLY A 75 -4.40 3.57 3.45
C GLY A 75 -3.52 4.79 3.65
N LEU A 76 -2.78 5.20 2.60
CA LEU A 76 -1.84 6.31 2.68
C LEU A 76 -2.55 7.66 2.59
N SER A 77 -2.25 8.53 3.53
CA SER A 77 -2.65 9.93 3.47
C SER A 77 -1.77 10.70 2.47
N SER A 78 -2.22 11.89 2.08
CA SER A 78 -1.47 12.75 1.13
C SER A 78 -0.09 13.20 1.63
N GLN A 79 0.16 13.08 2.92
CA GLN A 79 1.44 13.45 3.55
C GLN A 79 2.41 12.28 3.68
N GLU A 80 1.92 11.05 3.57
CA GLU A 80 2.70 9.83 3.73
C GLU A 80 3.31 9.31 2.43
N TRP A 81 3.03 9.96 1.31
CA TRP A 81 3.63 9.58 0.04
C TRP A 81 4.01 10.79 -0.80
N SER A 82 4.98 10.60 -1.66
CA SER A 82 5.35 11.60 -2.66
C SER A 82 5.76 10.95 -3.97
N TRP A 83 5.39 11.59 -5.09
CA TRP A 83 5.84 11.20 -6.41
C TRP A 83 7.08 12.00 -6.79
N LYS A 84 8.15 11.31 -7.18
CA LYS A 84 9.42 11.88 -7.57
C LYS A 84 9.78 11.44 -8.98
N LEU A 85 10.47 12.29 -9.71
CA LEU A 85 10.97 11.92 -11.03
C LEU A 85 12.33 11.21 -10.90
N PRO A 86 12.59 10.16 -11.70
CA PRO A 86 13.88 9.47 -11.65
C PRO A 86 15.08 10.35 -12.06
N GLY A 87 14.81 11.51 -12.66
CA GLY A 87 15.83 12.49 -13.03
C GLY A 87 16.09 13.57 -11.99
N ASP A 88 15.35 13.55 -10.89
CA ASP A 88 15.55 14.48 -9.78
C ASP A 88 16.90 14.19 -9.09
N ASP A 89 17.45 15.22 -8.47
CA ASP A 89 18.72 15.12 -7.76
C ASP A 89 18.49 14.33 -6.46
N LEU A 90 18.85 13.04 -6.50
CA LEU A 90 18.64 12.12 -5.38
C LEU A 90 19.44 12.52 -4.13
N SER A 91 20.56 13.21 -4.32
CA SER A 91 21.40 13.66 -3.20
C SER A 91 20.74 14.75 -2.34
N LYS A 92 19.70 15.40 -2.89
CA LYS A 92 18.88 16.38 -2.16
C LYS A 92 17.67 15.79 -1.46
N LEU A 93 17.42 14.50 -1.67
CA LEU A 93 16.35 13.79 -0.98
C LEU A 93 16.82 13.40 0.42
N GLY A 94 16.62 14.30 1.37
CA GLY A 94 16.84 14.00 2.78
C GLY A 94 15.75 13.09 3.34
N LEU A 95 16.11 12.28 4.33
CA LEU A 95 15.13 11.57 5.15
C LEU A 95 14.16 12.57 5.81
N PRO A 96 12.93 12.18 6.07
CA PRO A 96 11.99 13.02 6.79
C PRO A 96 12.53 13.41 8.16
N ASP A 97 12.32 14.66 8.54
CA ASP A 97 12.80 15.20 9.83
C ASP A 97 12.13 14.54 11.05
N ASP A 98 11.02 13.85 10.84
CA ASP A 98 10.26 13.11 11.86
C ASP A 98 10.86 11.75 12.21
N GLY A 99 11.92 11.34 11.52
CA GLY A 99 12.57 10.02 11.72
C GLY A 99 11.72 8.84 11.29
N ALA A 100 10.65 9.06 10.53
CA ALA A 100 9.81 8.00 10.04
C ALA A 100 10.52 7.13 8.99
N PRO A 101 10.31 5.81 8.98
CA PRO A 101 10.90 4.93 7.99
C PRO A 101 10.42 5.28 6.58
N VAL A 102 11.32 5.19 5.61
CA VAL A 102 11.04 5.48 4.20
C VAL A 102 11.23 4.23 3.36
N VAL A 103 10.28 3.96 2.47
CA VAL A 103 10.45 2.97 1.41
C VAL A 103 10.26 3.64 0.06
N ALA A 104 11.09 3.31 -0.90
CA ALA A 104 10.96 3.77 -2.27
C ALA A 104 10.42 2.66 -3.17
N LEU A 105 9.56 3.02 -4.11
CA LEU A 105 9.05 2.15 -5.15
C LEU A 105 9.36 2.75 -6.51
N ALA A 106 10.13 2.05 -7.33
CA ALA A 106 10.52 2.52 -8.65
C ALA A 106 9.73 1.77 -9.75
N PHE A 107 8.99 2.51 -10.56
CA PHE A 107 8.14 1.97 -11.62
C PHE A 107 8.85 1.98 -12.98
N GLY A 108 9.11 0.79 -13.50
CA GLY A 108 9.75 0.58 -14.80
C GLY A 108 11.28 0.52 -14.74
N GLY A 109 11.87 -0.29 -15.62
CA GLY A 109 13.32 -0.52 -15.68
C GLY A 109 14.16 0.76 -15.72
N PRO A 110 13.85 1.73 -16.60
CA PRO A 110 14.60 2.99 -16.66
C PRO A 110 14.57 3.80 -15.36
N ALA A 111 13.44 3.78 -14.63
CA ALA A 111 13.35 4.45 -13.34
C ALA A 111 14.22 3.74 -12.30
N VAL A 112 14.12 2.42 -12.20
CA VAL A 112 14.92 1.60 -11.29
C VAL A 112 16.42 1.86 -11.53
N GLN A 113 16.87 1.77 -12.77
CA GLN A 113 18.28 1.98 -13.12
C GLN A 113 18.80 3.36 -12.71
N LYS A 114 17.98 4.39 -12.87
CA LYS A 114 18.37 5.76 -12.50
C LYS A 114 18.47 5.96 -11.00
N VAL A 115 17.56 5.38 -10.24
CA VAL A 115 17.48 5.62 -8.78
C VAL A 115 18.39 4.70 -7.98
N THR A 116 18.72 3.50 -8.50
CA THR A 116 19.58 2.53 -7.81
C THR A 116 20.96 2.40 -8.42
N GLY A 117 21.11 2.75 -9.72
CA GLY A 117 22.31 2.50 -10.47
C GLY A 117 22.46 1.07 -11.00
N GLU A 118 21.52 0.18 -10.65
CA GLU A 118 21.54 -1.21 -11.11
C GLU A 118 21.17 -1.33 -12.57
N ARG A 119 21.84 -2.25 -13.28
CA ARG A 119 21.66 -2.46 -14.73
C ARG A 119 21.02 -3.80 -15.08
N ASP A 120 20.70 -4.59 -14.09
CA ASP A 120 20.07 -5.88 -14.28
C ASP A 120 18.66 -5.75 -14.85
N PRO A 121 18.16 -6.78 -15.53
CA PRO A 121 16.80 -6.76 -16.06
C PRO A 121 15.76 -6.70 -14.94
N LEU A 122 14.72 -5.92 -15.17
CA LEU A 122 13.65 -5.65 -14.19
C LEU A 122 13.10 -6.89 -13.47
N PRO A 123 12.88 -8.05 -14.12
CA PRO A 123 12.39 -9.24 -13.42
C PRO A 123 13.32 -9.73 -12.30
N GLN A 124 14.63 -9.57 -12.45
CA GLN A 124 15.61 -9.95 -11.42
C GLN A 124 15.64 -8.93 -10.29
N LEU A 125 15.53 -7.64 -10.62
CA LEU A 125 15.53 -6.56 -9.64
C LEU A 125 14.28 -6.53 -8.76
N ARG A 126 13.15 -7.05 -9.25
CA ARG A 126 11.89 -7.06 -8.52
C ARG A 126 11.86 -7.98 -7.30
N GLU A 127 12.65 -9.03 -7.31
CA GLU A 127 12.74 -10.00 -6.22
C GLU A 127 13.74 -9.59 -5.14
N THR A 128 14.42 -8.46 -5.34
CA THR A 128 15.49 -7.98 -4.47
C THR A 128 15.14 -6.60 -3.91
N ILE A 129 15.50 -6.38 -2.65
CA ILE A 129 15.46 -5.05 -2.06
C ILE A 129 16.74 -4.33 -2.45
N LEU A 130 16.60 -3.24 -3.16
CA LEU A 130 17.71 -2.41 -3.64
C LEU A 130 17.92 -1.23 -2.69
N ALA A 131 19.02 -0.51 -2.85
CA ALA A 131 19.27 0.73 -2.14
C ALA A 131 19.18 1.93 -3.10
N LEU A 132 18.63 3.03 -2.60
CA LEU A 132 18.59 4.28 -3.34
C LEU A 132 19.99 4.87 -3.42
N ASN A 133 20.43 5.21 -4.61
CA ASN A 133 21.75 5.81 -4.83
C ASN A 133 21.72 7.32 -4.54
N THR A 134 21.70 7.68 -3.27
CA THR A 134 21.72 9.08 -2.82
C THR A 134 23.13 9.66 -2.74
N GLY A 135 24.14 8.80 -2.73
CA GLY A 135 25.53 9.20 -2.47
C GLY A 135 25.81 9.54 -0.99
N ASN A 136 24.81 9.39 -0.13
CA ASN A 136 24.92 9.53 1.31
C ASN A 136 24.91 8.14 1.99
N ASP A 137 25.25 8.09 3.27
CA ASP A 137 25.25 6.84 4.05
C ASP A 137 23.81 6.36 4.40
N ASP A 138 22.78 7.09 3.98
CA ASP A 138 21.39 6.73 4.20
C ASP A 138 20.95 5.63 3.23
N GLU A 139 20.80 4.43 3.73
CA GLU A 139 20.30 3.29 2.96
C GLU A 139 18.75 3.31 2.92
N ILE A 140 18.20 3.98 1.91
CA ILE A 140 16.75 3.95 1.68
C ILE A 140 16.42 2.73 0.83
N PRO A 141 15.61 1.79 1.33
CA PRO A 141 15.24 0.60 0.57
C PRO A 141 14.38 0.95 -0.64
N VAL A 142 14.71 0.37 -1.78
CA VAL A 142 13.98 0.52 -3.04
C VAL A 142 13.44 -0.82 -3.50
N VAL A 143 12.17 -0.88 -3.80
CA VAL A 143 11.53 -2.02 -4.46
C VAL A 143 11.27 -1.67 -5.92
N ALA A 144 11.79 -2.51 -6.82
CA ALA A 144 11.55 -2.36 -8.25
C ALA A 144 10.16 -2.91 -8.62
N SER A 145 9.44 -2.21 -9.46
CA SER A 145 8.12 -2.63 -9.95
C SER A 145 7.93 -2.30 -11.43
N GLN A 146 6.88 -2.86 -12.00
CA GLN A 146 6.51 -2.62 -13.40
C GLN A 146 5.96 -1.20 -13.58
N ASP A 147 6.14 -0.66 -14.79
CA ASP A 147 5.53 0.62 -15.14
C ASP A 147 3.99 0.52 -15.05
N LEU A 148 3.38 1.49 -14.38
CA LEU A 148 1.92 1.51 -14.17
C LEU A 148 1.14 1.48 -15.48
N ALA A 149 1.65 2.14 -16.53
CA ALA A 149 1.00 2.13 -17.84
C ALA A 149 1.01 0.73 -18.48
N GLN A 150 2.01 -0.09 -18.19
CA GLN A 150 2.07 -1.47 -18.68
C GLN A 150 1.16 -2.42 -17.90
N VAL A 151 0.89 -2.11 -16.66
CA VAL A 151 0.05 -2.92 -15.75
C VAL A 151 -1.44 -2.74 -16.05
N VAL A 152 -1.83 -1.57 -16.57
CA VAL A 152 -3.22 -1.29 -16.94
C VAL A 152 -3.73 -2.33 -17.94
N GLY A 153 -4.91 -2.88 -17.66
CA GLY A 153 -5.53 -3.89 -18.52
C GLY A 153 -4.96 -5.31 -18.42
N LYS A 154 -3.89 -5.53 -17.65
CA LYS A 154 -3.23 -6.84 -17.53
C LYS A 154 -3.36 -7.41 -16.12
N PRO A 155 -4.29 -8.36 -15.87
CA PRO A 155 -4.52 -8.91 -14.53
C PRO A 155 -3.27 -9.57 -13.90
N LYS A 156 -2.46 -10.26 -14.71
CA LYS A 156 -1.22 -10.89 -14.23
C LYS A 156 -0.20 -9.87 -13.75
N GLU A 157 -0.05 -8.77 -14.48
CA GLU A 157 0.87 -7.70 -14.11
C GLU A 157 0.38 -6.95 -12.85
N LYS A 158 -0.95 -6.82 -12.67
CA LYS A 158 -1.54 -6.28 -11.44
C LYS A 158 -1.23 -7.14 -10.22
N ALA A 159 -1.28 -8.46 -10.37
CA ALA A 159 -0.91 -9.38 -9.29
C ALA A 159 0.57 -9.24 -8.91
N LEU A 160 1.45 -9.10 -9.90
CA LEU A 160 2.87 -8.87 -9.67
C LEU A 160 3.13 -7.51 -9.00
N LEU A 161 2.48 -6.45 -9.46
CA LEU A 161 2.53 -5.14 -8.82
C LEU A 161 2.10 -5.21 -7.34
N TRP A 162 1.06 -5.98 -7.05
CA TRP A 162 0.59 -6.18 -5.68
C TRP A 162 1.65 -6.88 -4.81
N GLN A 163 2.35 -7.87 -5.35
CA GLN A 163 3.47 -8.52 -4.66
C GLN A 163 4.59 -7.54 -4.34
N ASP A 164 4.94 -6.66 -5.27
CA ASP A 164 5.95 -5.63 -5.06
C ASP A 164 5.54 -4.65 -3.94
N LEU A 165 4.26 -4.28 -3.89
CA LEU A 165 3.72 -3.43 -2.81
C LEU A 165 3.74 -4.12 -1.45
N LEU A 166 3.43 -5.41 -1.40
CA LEU A 166 3.51 -6.20 -0.17
C LEU A 166 4.96 -6.34 0.30
N LEU A 167 5.90 -6.51 -0.62
CA LEU A 167 7.33 -6.52 -0.30
C LEU A 167 7.76 -5.17 0.29
N ALA A 168 7.39 -4.06 -0.33
CA ALA A 168 7.69 -2.72 0.20
C ALA A 168 7.08 -2.49 1.59
N LYS A 169 5.84 -2.94 1.80
CA LYS A 169 5.19 -2.87 3.12
C LYS A 169 5.91 -3.73 4.16
N SER A 170 6.36 -4.93 3.79
CA SER A 170 7.15 -5.81 4.67
C SER A 170 8.48 -5.17 5.07
N VAL A 171 9.13 -4.48 4.15
CA VAL A 171 10.37 -3.73 4.44
C VAL A 171 10.13 -2.69 5.52
N LEU A 172 9.06 -1.89 5.40
CA LEU A 172 8.70 -0.88 6.41
C LEU A 172 8.38 -1.44 7.79
N GLN A 173 7.90 -2.68 7.86
CA GLN A 173 7.58 -3.32 9.14
C GLN A 173 8.83 -3.88 9.85
N ASN A 174 9.92 -4.06 9.11
CA ASN A 174 11.16 -4.63 9.61
C ASN A 174 12.28 -3.58 9.82
N THR A 175 11.99 -2.32 9.54
CA THR A 175 12.87 -1.17 9.78
C THR A 175 12.50 -0.50 11.10
#